data_f17a4b2c694500883a4f08187919b5f8
#
_entry.id   f17a4b2c694500883a4f08187919b5f8
#
_cell.length_a   1.000
_cell.length_b   1.000
_cell.length_c   1.000
_cell.angle_alpha   90.00
_cell.angle_beta   90.00
_cell.angle_gamma   90.00
#
_symmetry.space_group_name_H-M   'P 1'
#
loop_
_entity.id
_entity.type
_entity.pdbx_description
1 polymer ?
#
loop_
_entity_poly.entity_id
_entity_poly.type
_entity_poly.pdbx_seq_one_letter_code
_entity_poly.pdbx_strand_id
1 'polypeptide(L)'
;ILNLSYVDYDLRPDFLLTIQKTESSNTVCVAFEIERSRKSDERILRKLGKYMDRTQLDGLIYICDSGRLSETIRLLYQNNLLPKSEKQKRFGENFFLFSDSLDGGGEAFDRLFNACGKFTSFKNWCGYLGSTEWPKRRSEDLKIW
;
A
#
# COMPACT_ATOMS: atom_id res chain seq x y z
N ILE A 1 -5.12 0.06 21.70
CA ILE A 1 -3.85 0.40 22.37
C ILE A 1 -2.71 -0.26 21.61
N LEU A 2 -1.82 0.57 21.09
CA LEU A 2 -0.59 0.10 20.44
C LEU A 2 0.34 -0.50 21.48
N ASN A 3 0.57 -1.78 21.40
CA ASN A 3 1.65 -2.38 22.15
C ASN A 3 2.97 -2.12 21.41
N LEU A 4 3.66 -1.07 21.82
CA LEU A 4 4.87 -0.60 21.15
C LEU A 4 6.02 -1.61 21.18
N SER A 5 5.97 -2.63 22.04
CA SER A 5 7.00 -3.67 22.12
C SER A 5 7.05 -4.58 20.90
N TYR A 6 5.98 -4.61 20.11
CA TYR A 6 5.89 -5.41 18.88
C TYR A 6 5.93 -4.58 17.61
N VAL A 7 6.11 -3.27 17.74
CA VAL A 7 6.17 -2.40 16.56
C VAL A 7 7.57 -2.49 15.97
N ASP A 8 7.65 -3.04 14.78
CA ASP A 8 8.84 -2.91 13.95
C ASP A 8 8.89 -1.45 13.48
N TYR A 9 9.83 -0.68 14.01
CA TYR A 9 9.96 0.73 13.67
C TYR A 9 10.18 0.97 12.17
N ASP A 10 10.78 0.00 11.48
CA ASP A 10 10.96 0.05 10.03
C ASP A 10 9.64 -0.08 9.27
N LEU A 11 8.60 -0.55 9.93
CA LEU A 11 7.27 -0.75 9.33
C LEU A 11 6.21 0.20 9.86
N ARG A 12 6.59 1.19 10.62
CA ARG A 12 5.61 2.17 11.10
C ARG A 12 5.23 3.08 9.93
N PRO A 13 4.00 3.00 9.42
CA PRO A 13 3.57 3.90 8.36
C PRO A 13 3.46 5.34 8.88
N ASP A 14 3.61 6.30 7.97
CA ASP A 14 3.43 7.71 8.32
C ASP A 14 1.97 7.99 8.66
N PHE A 15 1.03 7.35 7.96
CA PHE A 15 -0.40 7.46 8.24
C PHE A 15 -1.07 6.09 8.08
N LEU A 16 -2.12 5.91 8.84
CA LEU A 16 -3.00 4.75 8.74
C LEU A 16 -4.44 5.24 8.65
N LEU A 17 -5.15 4.80 7.63
CA LEU A 17 -6.54 5.14 7.41
C LEU A 17 -7.40 3.90 7.46
N THR A 18 -8.42 3.93 8.30
CA THR A 18 -9.44 2.88 8.33
C THR A 18 -10.75 3.46 7.82
N ILE A 19 -11.28 2.82 6.78
CA ILE A 19 -12.53 3.23 6.14
C ILE A 19 -13.56 2.16 6.44
N GLN A 20 -14.68 2.56 7.05
CA GLN A 20 -15.80 1.66 7.29
C GLN A 20 -16.95 2.02 6.35
N LYS A 21 -17.45 1.02 5.63
CA LYS A 21 -18.67 1.20 4.83
C LYS A 21 -19.87 1.22 5.75
N THR A 22 -20.74 2.21 5.58
CA THR A 22 -21.92 2.42 6.42
C THR A 22 -22.93 1.29 6.40
N GLU A 23 -22.93 0.46 5.35
CA GLU A 23 -23.91 -0.62 5.15
C GLU A 23 -23.35 -2.01 5.40
N SER A 24 -22.06 -2.13 5.72
CA SER A 24 -21.44 -3.41 6.00
C SER A 24 -20.41 -3.28 7.12
N SER A 25 -20.16 -4.40 7.81
CA SER A 25 -19.09 -4.50 8.80
C SER A 25 -17.68 -4.51 8.19
N ASN A 26 -17.57 -4.39 6.87
CA ASN A 26 -16.29 -4.44 6.17
C ASN A 26 -15.53 -3.13 6.35
N THR A 27 -14.34 -3.23 6.92
CA THR A 27 -13.41 -2.12 7.01
C THR A 27 -12.27 -2.29 6.02
N VAL A 28 -11.81 -1.18 5.46
CA VAL A 28 -10.62 -1.13 4.61
C VAL A 28 -9.53 -0.41 5.37
N CYS A 29 -8.38 -1.02 5.53
CA CYS A 29 -7.24 -0.45 6.22
C CYS A 29 -6.12 -0.16 5.22
N VAL A 30 -5.77 1.11 5.07
CA VAL A 30 -4.78 1.60 4.11
C VAL A 30 -3.67 2.34 4.85
N ALA A 31 -2.44 1.96 4.58
CA ALA A 31 -1.28 2.68 5.08
C ALA A 31 -0.76 3.67 4.04
N PHE A 32 -0.14 4.73 4.52
CA PHE A 32 0.53 5.74 3.71
C PHE A 32 1.98 5.84 4.14
N GLU A 33 2.86 5.82 3.16
CA GLU A 33 4.29 5.99 3.36
C GLU A 33 4.77 7.17 2.52
N ILE A 34 5.45 8.12 3.16
CA ILE A 34 6.03 9.28 2.47
C ILE A 34 7.52 9.05 2.32
N GLU A 35 8.00 9.02 1.09
CA GLU A 35 9.41 8.82 0.79
C GLU A 35 9.98 10.05 0.09
N ARG A 36 10.93 10.71 0.74
CA ARG A 36 11.54 11.93 0.23
C ARG A 36 12.91 11.72 -0.38
N SER A 37 13.55 10.61 -0.07
CA SER A 37 14.90 10.33 -0.54
C SER A 37 15.07 8.87 -0.87
N ARG A 38 15.96 8.61 -1.83
CA ARG A 38 16.27 7.24 -2.21
C ARG A 38 17.04 6.53 -1.10
N LYS A 39 16.57 5.34 -0.74
CA LYS A 39 17.28 4.38 0.11
C LYS A 39 17.96 3.33 -0.77
N SER A 40 18.76 2.46 -0.18
CA SER A 40 19.31 1.31 -0.91
C SER A 40 18.20 0.39 -1.41
N ASP A 41 18.44 -0.28 -2.51
CA ASP A 41 17.48 -1.25 -3.07
C ASP A 41 17.10 -2.32 -2.06
N GLU A 42 18.08 -2.84 -1.33
CA GLU A 42 17.85 -3.84 -0.29
C GLU A 42 16.91 -3.34 0.80
N ARG A 43 17.10 -2.11 1.26
CA ARG A 43 16.25 -1.51 2.29
C ARG A 43 14.82 -1.30 1.79
N ILE A 44 14.68 -0.82 0.56
CA ILE A 44 13.37 -0.63 -0.09
C ILE A 44 12.65 -1.97 -0.20
N LEU A 45 13.30 -2.99 -0.76
CA LEU A 45 12.71 -4.31 -0.96
C LEU A 45 12.32 -4.98 0.36
N ARG A 46 13.16 -4.88 1.37
CA ARG A 46 12.85 -5.39 2.70
C ARG A 46 11.59 -4.75 3.28
N LYS A 47 11.50 -3.44 3.18
CA LYS A 47 10.34 -2.68 3.68
C LYS A 47 9.05 -3.06 2.94
N LEU A 48 9.10 -3.11 1.62
CA LEU A 48 7.95 -3.50 0.80
C LEU A 48 7.49 -4.93 1.12
N GLY A 49 8.43 -5.87 1.23
CA GLY A 49 8.12 -7.26 1.58
C GLY A 49 7.45 -7.38 2.94
N LYS A 50 7.94 -6.65 3.93
CA LYS A 50 7.34 -6.63 5.27
C LYS A 50 5.93 -6.07 5.27
N TYR A 51 5.65 -5.02 4.48
CA TYR A 51 4.28 -4.49 4.35
C TYR A 51 3.33 -5.49 3.71
N MET A 52 3.79 -6.21 2.67
CA MET A 52 2.96 -7.25 2.05
C MET A 52 2.59 -8.37 3.01
N ASP A 53 3.46 -8.67 3.96
CA ASP A 53 3.23 -9.71 4.97
C ASP A 53 2.28 -9.25 6.08
N ARG A 54 1.94 -7.97 6.14
CA ARG A 54 0.99 -7.43 7.13
C ARG A 54 -0.45 -7.69 6.70
N THR A 55 -1.04 -8.74 7.24
CA THR A 55 -2.41 -9.15 6.92
C THR A 55 -3.48 -8.16 7.36
N GLN A 56 -3.13 -7.21 8.25
CA GLN A 56 -4.01 -6.13 8.69
C GLN A 56 -4.26 -5.10 7.61
N LEU A 57 -3.31 -4.96 6.67
CA LEU A 57 -3.41 -3.98 5.61
C LEU A 57 -4.15 -4.56 4.40
N ASP A 58 -5.05 -3.77 3.85
CA ASP A 58 -5.64 -4.05 2.55
C ASP A 58 -4.81 -3.45 1.42
N GLY A 59 -4.08 -2.38 1.70
CA GLY A 59 -3.19 -1.77 0.73
C GLY A 59 -2.33 -0.67 1.32
N LEU A 60 -1.40 -0.17 0.51
CA LEU A 60 -0.48 0.88 0.91
C LEU A 60 -0.24 1.85 -0.24
N ILE A 61 -0.22 3.13 0.06
CA ILE A 61 0.14 4.19 -0.87
C ILE A 61 1.52 4.73 -0.52
N TYR A 62 2.43 4.63 -1.48
CA TYR A 62 3.72 5.29 -1.45
C TYR A 62 3.62 6.67 -2.10
N ILE A 63 3.82 7.72 -1.32
CA ILE A 63 3.87 9.09 -1.81
C ILE A 63 5.34 9.47 -1.91
N CYS A 64 5.82 9.70 -3.12
CA CYS A 64 7.20 10.03 -3.38
C CYS A 64 7.36 11.50 -3.74
N ASP A 65 8.53 12.04 -3.44
CA ASP A 65 8.86 13.45 -3.69
C ASP A 65 9.05 13.75 -5.18
N SER A 66 9.32 12.72 -5.98
CA SER A 66 9.50 12.86 -7.42
C SER A 66 9.00 11.63 -8.17
N GLY A 67 8.65 11.82 -9.43
CA GLY A 67 8.28 10.72 -10.33
C GLY A 67 9.40 9.71 -10.52
N ARG A 68 10.65 10.17 -10.49
CA ARG A 68 11.83 9.31 -10.61
C ARG A 68 11.94 8.36 -9.42
N LEU A 69 11.74 8.86 -8.22
CA LEU A 69 11.78 8.04 -7.00
C LEU A 69 10.62 7.04 -6.98
N SER A 70 9.43 7.51 -7.31
CA SER A 70 8.23 6.67 -7.42
C SER A 70 8.44 5.52 -8.41
N GLU A 71 8.94 5.82 -9.60
CA GLU A 71 9.22 4.80 -10.62
C GLU A 71 10.30 3.82 -10.17
N THR A 72 11.35 4.30 -9.52
CA THR A 72 12.41 3.45 -8.98
C THR A 72 11.84 2.42 -8.00
N ILE A 73 11.04 2.86 -7.04
CA ILE A 73 10.44 1.96 -6.05
C ILE A 73 9.47 0.98 -6.71
N ARG A 74 8.64 1.48 -7.61
CA ARG A 74 7.68 0.65 -8.34
C ARG A 74 8.36 -0.45 -9.14
N LEU A 75 9.42 -0.11 -9.88
CA LEU A 75 10.15 -1.09 -10.69
C LEU A 75 10.91 -2.11 -9.83
N LEU A 76 11.49 -1.68 -8.70
CA LEU A 76 12.10 -2.61 -7.76
C LEU A 76 11.07 -3.64 -7.25
N TYR A 77 9.89 -3.18 -6.89
CA TYR A 77 8.81 -4.05 -6.48
C TYR A 77 8.39 -5.01 -7.59
N GLN A 78 8.12 -4.46 -8.77
CA GLN A 78 7.66 -5.24 -9.93
C GLN A 78 8.66 -6.34 -10.31
N ASN A 79 9.93 -6.03 -10.30
CA ASN A 79 10.98 -6.94 -10.75
C ASN A 79 11.37 -8.00 -9.70
N ASN A 80 11.12 -7.75 -8.42
CA ASN A 80 11.63 -8.60 -7.35
C ASN A 80 10.56 -9.23 -6.47
N LEU A 81 9.45 -8.56 -6.24
CA LEU A 81 8.45 -8.96 -5.24
C LEU A 81 7.07 -9.25 -5.80
N LEU A 82 6.78 -8.81 -7.02
CA LEU A 82 5.46 -9.04 -7.62
C LEU A 82 5.23 -10.54 -7.80
N PRO A 83 4.15 -11.11 -7.21
CA PRO A 83 3.84 -12.51 -7.36
C PRO A 83 3.66 -12.91 -8.82
N LYS A 84 4.23 -14.03 -9.21
CA LYS A 84 4.17 -14.56 -10.58
C LYS A 84 2.96 -15.46 -10.84
N SER A 85 2.36 -15.99 -9.76
CA SER A 85 1.19 -16.85 -9.91
C SER A 85 -0.04 -16.02 -10.28
N GLU A 86 -0.84 -16.48 -11.21
CA GLU A 86 -2.06 -15.81 -11.64
C GLU A 86 -3.02 -15.53 -10.47
N LYS A 87 -3.09 -16.44 -9.51
CA LYS A 87 -3.93 -16.32 -8.33
C LYS A 87 -3.56 -15.13 -7.45
N GLN A 88 -2.27 -14.84 -7.33
CA GLN A 88 -1.76 -13.78 -6.43
C GLN A 88 -1.36 -12.51 -7.18
N LYS A 89 -1.27 -12.59 -8.50
CA LYS A 89 -0.81 -11.49 -9.33
C LYS A 89 -1.67 -10.25 -9.18
N ARG A 90 -2.98 -10.42 -9.24
CA ARG A 90 -3.93 -9.32 -9.11
C ARG A 90 -3.81 -8.61 -7.76
N PHE A 91 -3.65 -9.37 -6.67
CA PHE A 91 -3.37 -8.83 -5.36
C PHE A 91 -2.05 -8.05 -5.36
N GLY A 92 -0.98 -8.66 -5.87
CA GLY A 92 0.34 -8.04 -5.89
C GLY A 92 0.39 -6.77 -6.74
N GLU A 93 -0.33 -6.72 -7.85
CA GLU A 93 -0.38 -5.56 -8.73
C GLU A 93 -1.07 -4.35 -8.09
N ASN A 94 -2.01 -4.57 -7.18
CA ASN A 94 -2.88 -3.53 -6.64
C ASN A 94 -2.74 -3.28 -5.14
N PHE A 95 -1.86 -4.01 -4.45
CA PHE A 95 -1.61 -3.80 -3.03
C PHE A 95 -0.90 -2.47 -2.79
N PHE A 96 0.09 -2.14 -3.61
CA PHE A 96 0.79 -0.88 -3.56
C PHE A 96 0.31 0.06 -4.65
N LEU A 97 0.02 1.29 -4.27
CA LEU A 97 -0.11 2.40 -5.20
C LEU A 97 1.03 3.39 -5.01
N PHE A 98 1.38 4.07 -6.07
CA PHE A 98 2.48 5.01 -6.10
C PHE A 98 1.99 6.38 -6.58
N SER A 99 2.33 7.41 -5.83
CA SER A 99 2.11 8.80 -6.21
C SER A 99 3.45 9.49 -6.40
N ASP A 100 3.57 10.27 -7.45
CA ASP A 100 4.80 10.96 -7.82
C ASP A 100 4.83 12.43 -7.43
N SER A 101 3.90 12.89 -6.61
CA SER A 101 3.82 14.29 -6.25
C SER A 101 3.32 14.50 -4.82
N LEU A 102 4.17 15.07 -3.97
CA LEU A 102 3.77 15.58 -2.67
C LEU A 102 3.04 16.91 -2.80
N ASP A 103 3.27 17.65 -3.88
CA ASP A 103 2.76 19.01 -4.07
C ASP A 103 1.41 19.07 -4.79
N GLY A 104 0.89 17.92 -5.22
CA GLY A 104 -0.32 17.83 -6.03
C GLY A 104 -1.63 18.10 -5.31
N GLY A 105 -1.64 18.33 -4.01
CA GLY A 105 -2.87 18.54 -3.25
C GLY A 105 -3.88 17.41 -3.47
N GLY A 106 -5.15 17.75 -3.62
CA GLY A 106 -6.22 16.77 -3.88
C GLY A 106 -6.07 16.01 -5.18
N GLU A 107 -5.44 16.60 -6.17
CA GLU A 107 -5.21 15.97 -7.49
C GLU A 107 -4.22 14.80 -7.41
N ALA A 108 -3.34 14.79 -6.43
CA ALA A 108 -2.39 13.68 -6.23
C ALA A 108 -3.11 12.34 -5.99
N PHE A 109 -4.30 12.37 -5.41
CA PHE A 109 -5.09 11.17 -5.14
C PHE A 109 -5.95 10.72 -6.32
N ASP A 110 -6.04 11.52 -7.37
CA ASP A 110 -6.74 11.15 -8.60
C ASP A 110 -5.83 10.45 -9.61
N ARG A 111 -4.52 10.52 -9.39
CA ARG A 111 -3.51 9.97 -10.30
C ARG A 111 -2.52 9.10 -9.55
N LEU A 112 -2.97 7.92 -9.19
CA LEU A 112 -2.14 6.91 -8.57
C LEU A 112 -1.82 5.80 -9.57
N PHE A 113 -0.68 5.18 -9.42
CA PHE A 113 -0.24 4.10 -10.29
C PHE A 113 -0.17 2.80 -9.49
N ASN A 114 -0.67 1.71 -10.04
CA ASN A 114 -0.41 0.40 -9.46
C ASN A 114 1.00 -0.11 -9.85
N ALA A 115 1.36 -1.31 -9.40
CA ALA A 115 2.68 -1.88 -9.66
C ALA A 115 2.98 -2.05 -11.15
N CYS A 116 1.97 -2.20 -11.98
CA CYS A 116 2.11 -2.31 -13.44
C CYS A 116 2.07 -0.98 -14.18
N GLY A 117 1.97 0.12 -13.46
CA GLY A 117 1.90 1.46 -14.04
C GLY A 117 0.52 1.89 -14.52
N LYS A 118 -0.53 1.15 -14.17
CA LYS A 118 -1.91 1.53 -14.46
C LYS A 118 -2.39 2.64 -13.53
N PHE A 119 -3.05 3.63 -14.09
CA PHE A 119 -3.67 4.70 -13.33
C PHE A 119 -4.94 4.25 -12.62
N THR A 120 -5.13 4.79 -11.43
CA THR A 120 -6.39 4.67 -10.69
C THR A 120 -6.57 5.90 -9.80
N SER A 121 -7.81 6.13 -9.36
CA SER A 121 -8.09 7.11 -8.33
C SER A 121 -8.12 6.44 -6.96
N PHE A 122 -7.87 7.21 -5.90
CA PHE A 122 -7.99 6.71 -4.53
C PHE A 122 -9.39 6.14 -4.26
N LYS A 123 -10.42 6.83 -4.70
CA LYS A 123 -11.81 6.40 -4.53
C LYS A 123 -12.07 5.03 -5.18
N ASN A 124 -11.65 4.85 -6.42
CA ASN A 124 -11.85 3.60 -7.14
C ASN A 124 -11.07 2.45 -6.50
N TRP A 125 -9.84 2.72 -6.10
CA TRP A 125 -9.02 1.72 -5.44
C TRP A 125 -9.61 1.28 -4.10
N CYS A 126 -10.04 2.23 -3.26
CA CYS A 126 -10.69 1.91 -1.98
C CYS A 126 -11.98 1.12 -2.19
N GLY A 127 -12.76 1.45 -3.21
CA GLY A 127 -13.94 0.69 -3.59
C GLY A 127 -13.60 -0.74 -3.96
N TYR A 128 -12.52 -0.94 -4.69
CA TYR A 128 -12.02 -2.25 -5.07
C TYR A 128 -11.53 -3.05 -3.84
N LEU A 129 -10.76 -2.44 -2.95
CA LEU A 129 -10.31 -3.07 -1.71
C LEU A 129 -11.47 -3.48 -0.79
N GLY A 130 -12.56 -2.75 -0.82
CA GLY A 130 -13.77 -3.07 -0.07
C GLY A 130 -14.71 -4.06 -0.75
N SER A 131 -14.40 -4.47 -1.98
CA SER A 131 -15.24 -5.40 -2.75
C SER A 131 -14.99 -6.85 -2.34
N THR A 132 -15.90 -7.73 -2.77
CA THR A 132 -15.75 -9.19 -2.57
C THR A 132 -14.63 -9.79 -3.40
N GLU A 133 -14.15 -9.09 -4.42
CA GLU A 133 -13.05 -9.53 -5.26
C GLU A 133 -11.68 -9.39 -4.60
N TRP A 134 -11.57 -8.50 -3.60
CA TRP A 134 -10.31 -8.29 -2.90
C TRP A 134 -10.17 -9.31 -1.76
N PRO A 135 -9.07 -10.08 -1.73
CA PRO A 135 -8.89 -11.09 -0.69
C PRO A 135 -8.72 -10.44 0.68
N LYS A 136 -9.56 -10.83 1.61
CA LYS A 136 -9.42 -10.43 3.01
C LYS A 136 -8.45 -11.35 3.69
N ARG A 137 -7.35 -10.79 4.17
CA ARG A 137 -6.27 -11.52 4.82
C ARG A 137 -6.32 -11.39 6.34
N ARG A 138 -7.19 -10.53 6.86
CA ARG A 138 -7.32 -10.28 8.28
C ARG A 138 -7.97 -11.45 8.99
N SER A 139 -7.40 -11.84 10.14
CA SER A 139 -8.14 -12.65 11.10
C SER A 139 -8.97 -11.73 11.99
N GLU A 140 -10.06 -12.27 12.59
CA GLU A 140 -10.97 -11.49 13.45
C GLU A 140 -10.29 -10.92 14.69
N ASP A 141 -9.20 -11.55 15.14
CA ASP A 141 -8.45 -11.17 16.34
C ASP A 141 -7.35 -10.14 16.08
N LEU A 142 -7.35 -9.50 14.94
CA LEU A 142 -6.25 -8.66 14.55
C LEU A 142 -6.24 -7.31 15.25
N LYS A 143 -5.20 -7.14 16.03
CA LYS A 143 -4.77 -5.83 16.51
C LYS A 143 -3.91 -5.20 15.43
N ILE A 144 -4.34 -4.07 14.94
CA ILE A 144 -3.53 -3.22 14.07
C ILE A 144 -2.39 -2.69 14.94
N TRP A 145 -1.15 -3.03 14.60
CA TRP A 145 0.06 -2.65 15.36
C TRP A 145 -0.10 -1.86 16.61
#